data_195b1ac7a8b688695790b92051404380
#
_entry.id   195b1ac7a8b688695790b92051404380
#
_cell.length_a   1.000
_cell.length_b   1.000
_cell.length_c   1.000
_cell.angle_alpha   90.00
_cell.angle_beta   90.00
_cell.angle_gamma   90.00
#
_symmetry.space_group_name_H-M   'P 1'
#
loop_
_entity.id
_entity.type
_entity.pdbx_description
1 polymer ?
#
loop_
_entity_poly.entity_id
_entity_poly.type
_entity_poly.pdbx_seq_one_letter_code
_entity_poly.pdbx_strand_id
1 'polypeptide(L)'
;MKNQAQVVVIGGGVVGASILYHLSKLGCHDAIMLERSELTSGSTWHAAGGMHTINGDPNVAKLQQYTIKLYQEIEELSGQNIGLHMTGGIMLAATNERFDWLKSVYAKGKYLGMDDLEIITPERAHELMPLIDPSQFVGAMYDPIEGHCDPYGVTHAYAKAARKNGADFETHVKVEALRQQADGQWVVTTNKGVIIAEHVVNAAGLWAREVGRMVGLELPVLAMEHMYL
;
A
#
# COMPACT_ATOMS: atom_id res chain seq x y z
N MET A 1 15.53 16.76 -14.89
CA MET A 1 15.10 15.36 -15.09
C MET A 1 16.22 14.60 -15.80
N LYS A 2 16.58 13.39 -15.33
CA LYS A 2 17.57 12.55 -16.03
C LYS A 2 16.99 11.99 -17.34
N ASN A 3 17.86 11.66 -18.27
CA ASN A 3 17.46 11.15 -19.60
C ASN A 3 17.63 9.63 -19.75
N GLN A 4 18.17 8.96 -18.74
CA GLN A 4 18.32 7.51 -18.65
C GLN A 4 18.01 7.04 -17.22
N ALA A 5 17.46 5.82 -17.09
CA ALA A 5 17.25 5.14 -15.82
C ALA A 5 17.21 3.63 -16.05
N GLN A 6 17.63 2.85 -15.05
CA GLN A 6 17.42 1.41 -15.09
C GLN A 6 15.91 1.08 -14.97
N VAL A 7 15.21 1.72 -14.04
CA VAL A 7 13.78 1.52 -13.82
C VAL A 7 13.04 2.84 -13.78
N VAL A 8 11.97 2.94 -14.56
CA VAL A 8 10.97 4.03 -14.45
C VAL A 8 9.70 3.47 -13.81
N VAL A 9 9.28 4.05 -12.69
CA VAL A 9 7.99 3.75 -12.03
C VAL A 9 7.00 4.85 -12.37
N ILE A 10 5.85 4.50 -12.93
CA ILE A 10 4.80 5.45 -13.32
C ILE A 10 3.71 5.48 -12.25
N GLY A 11 3.56 6.61 -11.56
CA GLY A 11 2.55 6.87 -10.53
C GLY A 11 3.14 7.07 -9.14
N GLY A 12 2.87 8.24 -8.54
CA GLY A 12 3.34 8.69 -7.23
C GLY A 12 2.36 8.42 -6.08
N GLY A 13 1.53 7.38 -6.19
CA GLY A 13 0.74 6.84 -5.09
C GLY A 13 1.57 5.94 -4.18
N VAL A 14 0.94 5.42 -3.10
CA VAL A 14 1.61 4.55 -2.12
C VAL A 14 2.27 3.33 -2.76
N VAL A 15 1.65 2.74 -3.79
CA VAL A 15 2.20 1.57 -4.49
C VAL A 15 3.48 1.93 -5.24
N GLY A 16 3.48 3.01 -6.03
CA GLY A 16 4.67 3.44 -6.76
C GLY A 16 5.81 3.87 -5.83
N ALA A 17 5.50 4.60 -4.76
CA ALA A 17 6.49 5.00 -3.76
C ALA A 17 7.08 3.79 -3.01
N SER A 18 6.25 2.79 -2.67
CA SER A 18 6.69 1.53 -2.08
C SER A 18 7.60 0.74 -3.03
N ILE A 19 7.24 0.64 -4.31
CA ILE A 19 8.08 -0.02 -5.34
C ILE A 19 9.44 0.69 -5.44
N LEU A 20 9.46 2.01 -5.55
CA LEU A 20 10.69 2.80 -5.61
C LEU A 20 11.59 2.55 -4.40
N TYR A 21 11.00 2.56 -3.18
CA TYR A 21 11.72 2.27 -1.94
C TYR A 21 12.33 0.87 -1.95
N HIS A 22 11.54 -0.16 -2.29
CA HIS A 22 12.02 -1.52 -2.24
C HIS A 22 13.08 -1.81 -3.34
N LEU A 23 12.94 -1.24 -4.52
CA LEU A 23 13.98 -1.29 -5.55
C LEU A 23 15.29 -0.70 -5.03
N SER A 24 15.25 0.49 -4.44
CA SER A 24 16.43 1.15 -3.89
C SER A 24 17.05 0.38 -2.72
N LYS A 25 16.22 -0.18 -1.83
CA LYS A 25 16.62 -1.06 -0.71
C LYS A 25 17.33 -2.33 -1.20
N LEU A 26 16.93 -2.85 -2.37
CA LEU A 26 17.52 -4.03 -3.00
C LEU A 26 18.74 -3.71 -3.90
N GLY A 27 19.20 -2.47 -3.92
CA GLY A 27 20.39 -2.06 -4.66
C GLY A 27 20.13 -1.49 -6.06
N CYS A 28 18.89 -1.36 -6.51
CA CYS A 28 18.56 -0.66 -7.75
C CYS A 28 18.47 0.86 -7.48
N HIS A 29 19.63 1.51 -7.46
CA HIS A 29 19.71 2.95 -7.15
C HIS A 29 19.41 3.85 -8.36
N ASP A 30 19.53 3.33 -9.60
CA ASP A 30 19.17 4.06 -10.81
C ASP A 30 17.69 3.86 -11.19
N ALA A 31 16.82 4.06 -10.21
CA ALA A 31 15.37 4.08 -10.39
C ALA A 31 14.81 5.50 -10.25
N ILE A 32 13.76 5.80 -11.03
CA ILE A 32 13.03 7.07 -10.93
C ILE A 32 11.53 6.82 -10.97
N MET A 33 10.78 7.48 -10.09
CA MET A 33 9.32 7.50 -10.12
C MET A 33 8.82 8.81 -10.72
N LEU A 34 7.87 8.72 -11.63
CA LEU A 34 7.26 9.87 -12.31
C LEU A 34 5.79 10.00 -11.86
N GLU A 35 5.46 11.17 -11.32
CA GLU A 35 4.09 11.52 -10.95
C GLU A 35 3.63 12.74 -11.76
N ARG A 36 2.46 12.62 -12.38
CA ARG A 36 1.90 13.68 -13.24
C ARG A 36 1.44 14.93 -12.47
N SER A 37 1.16 14.79 -11.19
CA SER A 37 0.68 15.84 -10.30
C SER A 37 1.56 15.88 -9.03
N GLU A 38 0.96 15.89 -7.85
CA GLU A 38 1.66 15.74 -6.57
C GLU A 38 1.62 14.27 -6.10
N LEU A 39 2.56 13.88 -5.26
CA LEU A 39 2.48 12.58 -4.59
C LEU A 39 1.12 12.43 -3.89
N THR A 40 0.56 11.23 -3.92
CA THR A 40 -0.74 10.88 -3.32
C THR A 40 -1.99 11.42 -3.99
N SER A 41 -1.90 12.30 -4.97
CA SER A 41 -3.04 13.01 -5.58
C SER A 41 -4.12 12.12 -6.23
N GLY A 42 -3.83 10.83 -6.43
CA GLY A 42 -4.81 9.83 -6.86
C GLY A 42 -5.60 9.24 -5.68
N SER A 43 -5.84 7.92 -5.69
CA SER A 43 -6.63 7.22 -4.67
C SER A 43 -5.98 7.16 -3.28
N THR A 44 -4.67 7.37 -3.18
CA THR A 44 -3.92 7.16 -1.93
C THR A 44 -4.40 8.06 -0.79
N TRP A 45 -4.60 9.35 -1.02
CA TRP A 45 -5.01 10.28 0.05
C TRP A 45 -6.47 10.09 0.49
N HIS A 46 -7.28 9.36 -0.30
CA HIS A 46 -8.66 9.03 0.05
C HIS A 46 -8.77 7.78 0.93
N ALA A 47 -7.67 7.05 1.13
CA ALA A 47 -7.69 5.82 1.93
C ALA A 47 -7.84 6.14 3.42
N ALA A 48 -8.60 5.30 4.13
CA ALA A 48 -8.81 5.44 5.58
C ALA A 48 -7.55 5.14 6.41
N GLY A 49 -6.56 4.48 5.81
CA GLY A 49 -5.27 4.19 6.45
C GLY A 49 -5.29 3.03 7.44
N GLY A 50 -6.36 2.24 7.49
CA GLY A 50 -6.42 1.04 8.33
C GLY A 50 -5.40 -0.02 7.91
N MET A 51 -4.79 -0.66 8.91
CA MET A 51 -3.80 -1.73 8.71
C MET A 51 -4.34 -3.02 9.32
N HIS A 52 -4.37 -4.08 8.50
CA HIS A 52 -4.88 -5.38 8.90
C HIS A 52 -3.85 -6.48 8.62
N THR A 53 -3.76 -7.46 9.51
CA THR A 53 -2.84 -8.61 9.35
C THR A 53 -3.56 -9.83 8.78
N ILE A 54 -4.86 -9.94 9.02
CA ILE A 54 -5.66 -11.12 8.70
C ILE A 54 -6.10 -11.08 7.25
N ASN A 55 -5.73 -12.10 6.50
CA ASN A 55 -6.19 -12.30 5.13
C ASN A 55 -6.47 -13.79 4.86
N GLY A 56 -7.44 -14.04 3.97
CA GLY A 56 -7.77 -15.39 3.51
C GLY A 56 -6.66 -16.03 2.68
N ASP A 57 -5.86 -15.23 1.98
CA ASP A 57 -4.67 -15.68 1.22
C ASP A 57 -3.41 -15.58 2.07
N PRO A 58 -2.63 -16.68 2.23
CA PRO A 58 -1.42 -16.68 3.06
C PRO A 58 -0.31 -15.74 2.56
N ASN A 59 -0.21 -15.50 1.25
CA ASN A 59 0.81 -14.62 0.71
C ASN A 59 0.45 -13.15 0.97
N VAL A 60 -0.84 -12.81 0.86
CA VAL A 60 -1.33 -11.48 1.21
C VAL A 60 -1.17 -11.23 2.71
N ALA A 61 -1.49 -12.21 3.57
CA ALA A 61 -1.27 -12.10 5.02
C ALA A 61 0.20 -11.84 5.37
N LYS A 62 1.15 -12.55 4.73
CA LYS A 62 2.59 -12.29 4.90
C LYS A 62 3.00 -10.89 4.45
N LEU A 63 2.45 -10.41 3.32
CA LEU A 63 2.72 -9.06 2.83
C LEU A 63 2.19 -8.00 3.79
N GLN A 64 1.01 -8.18 4.35
CA GLN A 64 0.42 -7.28 5.34
C GLN A 64 1.25 -7.23 6.63
N GLN A 65 1.64 -8.38 7.19
CA GLN A 65 2.52 -8.45 8.36
C GLN A 65 3.87 -7.78 8.13
N TYR A 66 4.50 -8.01 6.97
CA TYR A 66 5.72 -7.31 6.56
C TYR A 66 5.51 -5.80 6.52
N THR A 67 4.39 -5.35 5.93
CA THR A 67 4.07 -3.93 5.78
C THR A 67 3.91 -3.24 7.13
N ILE A 68 3.18 -3.85 8.08
CA ILE A 68 2.99 -3.29 9.42
C ILE A 68 4.33 -3.17 10.16
N LYS A 69 5.16 -4.21 10.09
CA LYS A 69 6.51 -4.16 10.67
C LYS A 69 7.36 -3.05 10.05
N LEU A 70 7.32 -2.90 8.71
CA LEU A 70 8.05 -1.84 8.04
C LEU A 70 7.54 -0.45 8.45
N TYR A 71 6.23 -0.27 8.67
CA TYR A 71 5.67 1.01 9.10
C TYR A 71 6.17 1.44 10.48
N GLN A 72 6.46 0.52 11.38
CA GLN A 72 7.10 0.83 12.67
C GLN A 72 8.54 1.35 12.52
N GLU A 73 9.22 1.02 11.43
CA GLU A 73 10.61 1.39 11.16
C GLU A 73 10.73 2.58 10.19
N ILE A 74 9.73 2.80 9.33
CA ILE A 74 9.85 3.71 8.18
C ILE A 74 9.98 5.18 8.59
N GLU A 75 9.46 5.58 9.74
CA GLU A 75 9.60 6.95 10.26
C GLU A 75 11.08 7.27 10.53
N GLU A 76 11.78 6.36 11.20
CA GLU A 76 13.22 6.51 11.49
C GLU A 76 14.04 6.49 10.20
N LEU A 77 13.78 5.53 9.31
CA LEU A 77 14.47 5.39 8.04
C LEU A 77 14.31 6.62 7.14
N SER A 78 13.12 7.19 7.08
CA SER A 78 12.80 8.32 6.21
C SER A 78 12.98 9.69 6.85
N GLY A 79 12.79 9.81 8.16
CA GLY A 79 12.61 11.06 8.89
C GLY A 79 11.25 11.73 8.61
N GLN A 80 10.25 10.95 8.15
CA GLN A 80 8.89 11.40 7.87
C GLN A 80 7.90 10.75 8.83
N ASN A 81 7.15 11.56 9.56
CA ASN A 81 6.06 11.06 10.39
C ASN A 81 4.94 10.49 9.49
N ILE A 82 4.43 9.31 9.86
CA ILE A 82 3.36 8.61 9.14
C ILE A 82 2.06 8.53 9.95
N GLY A 83 1.99 9.17 11.12
CA GLY A 83 0.82 9.13 11.99
C GLY A 83 0.44 7.70 12.38
N LEU A 84 1.43 6.88 12.75
CA LEU A 84 1.22 5.48 13.10
C LEU A 84 0.59 5.35 14.49
N HIS A 85 -0.58 4.70 14.55
CA HIS A 85 -1.28 4.36 15.79
C HIS A 85 -1.60 2.87 15.83
N MET A 86 -0.93 2.14 16.71
CA MET A 86 -1.14 0.70 16.94
C MET A 86 -2.27 0.50 17.95
N THR A 87 -3.50 0.74 17.53
CA THR A 87 -4.69 0.69 18.40
C THR A 87 -5.28 -0.70 18.56
N GLY A 88 -4.80 -1.65 17.76
CA GLY A 88 -5.44 -2.95 17.57
C GLY A 88 -6.67 -2.87 16.64
N GLY A 89 -7.17 -4.04 16.27
CA GLY A 89 -8.38 -4.22 15.48
C GLY A 89 -9.37 -5.17 16.15
N ILE A 90 -10.66 -4.88 16.10
CA ILE A 90 -11.72 -5.71 16.68
C ILE A 90 -12.68 -6.15 15.57
N MET A 91 -12.86 -7.46 15.41
CA MET A 91 -13.90 -8.04 14.58
C MET A 91 -15.05 -8.54 15.46
N LEU A 92 -16.23 -7.95 15.31
CA LEU A 92 -17.42 -8.25 16.11
C LEU A 92 -18.28 -9.32 15.44
N ALA A 93 -18.89 -10.19 16.25
CA ALA A 93 -19.87 -11.18 15.83
C ALA A 93 -21.23 -10.91 16.47
N ALA A 94 -22.22 -10.55 15.65
CA ALA A 94 -23.59 -10.31 16.10
C ALA A 94 -24.40 -11.61 16.20
N THR A 95 -23.96 -12.72 15.59
CA THR A 95 -24.65 -14.04 15.64
C THR A 95 -23.65 -15.14 15.97
N ASN A 96 -24.17 -16.28 16.43
CA ASN A 96 -23.35 -17.48 16.72
C ASN A 96 -22.63 -17.99 15.46
N GLU A 97 -23.29 -17.98 14.30
CA GLU A 97 -22.69 -18.42 13.03
C GLU A 97 -21.50 -17.52 12.66
N ARG A 98 -21.65 -16.20 12.89
CA ARG A 98 -20.54 -15.25 12.67
C ARG A 98 -19.42 -15.48 13.66
N PHE A 99 -19.73 -15.80 14.91
CA PHE A 99 -18.73 -16.11 15.93
C PHE A 99 -17.98 -17.40 15.63
N ASP A 100 -18.65 -18.44 15.16
CA ASP A 100 -18.01 -19.70 14.72
C ASP A 100 -17.10 -19.46 13.51
N TRP A 101 -17.50 -18.58 12.59
CA TRP A 101 -16.62 -18.13 11.51
C TRP A 101 -15.38 -17.40 12.06
N LEU A 102 -15.51 -16.48 13.03
CA LEU A 102 -14.38 -15.82 13.66
C LEU A 102 -13.41 -16.81 14.34
N LYS A 103 -13.91 -17.84 15.02
CA LYS A 103 -13.08 -18.92 15.58
C LYS A 103 -12.28 -19.65 14.49
N SER A 104 -12.88 -19.86 13.33
CA SER A 104 -12.20 -20.46 12.17
C SER A 104 -11.08 -19.54 11.63
N VAL A 105 -11.36 -18.22 11.55
CA VAL A 105 -10.37 -17.20 11.15
C VAL A 105 -9.22 -17.14 12.16
N TYR A 106 -9.55 -17.16 13.46
CA TYR A 106 -8.56 -17.23 14.54
C TYR A 106 -7.63 -18.44 14.40
N ALA A 107 -8.21 -19.65 14.22
CA ALA A 107 -7.43 -20.87 14.06
C ALA A 107 -6.51 -20.79 12.83
N LYS A 108 -6.99 -20.24 11.71
CA LYS A 108 -6.20 -20.00 10.52
C LYS A 108 -5.09 -18.98 10.76
N GLY A 109 -5.39 -17.87 11.46
CA GLY A 109 -4.39 -16.86 11.83
C GLY A 109 -3.26 -17.46 12.66
N LYS A 110 -3.58 -18.24 13.71
CA LYS A 110 -2.60 -18.97 14.50
C LYS A 110 -1.72 -19.90 13.64
N TYR A 111 -2.32 -20.65 12.71
CA TYR A 111 -1.57 -21.49 11.76
C TYR A 111 -0.60 -20.67 10.88
N LEU A 112 -0.95 -19.42 10.56
CA LEU A 112 -0.12 -18.50 9.78
C LEU A 112 0.90 -17.72 10.62
N GLY A 113 1.04 -18.03 11.92
CA GLY A 113 2.01 -17.41 12.83
C GLY A 113 1.56 -16.09 13.43
N MET A 114 0.26 -15.81 13.45
CA MET A 114 -0.33 -14.64 14.13
C MET A 114 -0.62 -14.98 15.59
N ASP A 115 0.44 -15.03 16.41
CA ASP A 115 0.36 -15.53 17.78
C ASP A 115 -0.35 -14.59 18.75
N ASP A 116 -0.50 -13.31 18.39
CA ASP A 116 -1.12 -12.28 19.23
C ASP A 116 -2.64 -12.21 19.12
N LEU A 117 -3.26 -12.95 18.16
CA LEU A 117 -4.72 -12.98 18.02
C LEU A 117 -5.42 -13.53 19.26
N GLU A 118 -6.53 -12.91 19.66
CA GLU A 118 -7.34 -13.31 20.79
C GLU A 118 -8.83 -13.44 20.41
N ILE A 119 -9.50 -14.47 20.94
CA ILE A 119 -10.97 -14.50 21.00
C ILE A 119 -11.37 -13.84 22.31
N ILE A 120 -12.20 -12.81 22.24
CA ILE A 120 -12.59 -12.00 23.39
C ILE A 120 -14.12 -11.94 23.56
N THR A 121 -14.54 -11.58 24.78
CA THR A 121 -15.97 -11.37 25.10
C THR A 121 -16.45 -10.00 24.59
N PRO A 122 -17.76 -9.78 24.44
CA PRO A 122 -18.31 -8.45 24.12
C PRO A 122 -17.94 -7.38 25.14
N GLU A 123 -17.88 -7.74 26.44
CA GLU A 123 -17.47 -6.82 27.51
C GLU A 123 -16.02 -6.39 27.33
N ARG A 124 -15.13 -7.33 26.98
CA ARG A 124 -13.73 -6.98 26.70
C ARG A 124 -13.60 -6.10 25.46
N ALA A 125 -14.40 -6.34 24.44
CA ALA A 125 -14.45 -5.47 23.25
C ALA A 125 -14.91 -4.05 23.61
N HIS A 126 -15.92 -3.91 24.51
CA HIS A 126 -16.36 -2.62 25.05
C HIS A 126 -15.28 -1.91 25.86
N GLU A 127 -14.51 -2.63 26.69
CA GLU A 127 -13.37 -2.04 27.42
C GLU A 127 -12.32 -1.44 26.45
N LEU A 128 -12.02 -2.14 25.35
CA LEU A 128 -11.07 -1.68 24.32
C LEU A 128 -11.64 -0.54 23.47
N MET A 129 -12.93 -0.55 23.21
CA MET A 129 -13.66 0.45 22.41
C MET A 129 -15.00 0.78 23.07
N PRO A 130 -15.07 1.79 23.93
CA PRO A 130 -16.26 2.11 24.73
C PRO A 130 -17.51 2.52 23.95
N LEU A 131 -17.39 2.73 22.64
CA LEU A 131 -18.54 3.02 21.74
C LEU A 131 -19.30 1.75 21.33
N ILE A 132 -18.76 0.55 21.60
CA ILE A 132 -19.42 -0.71 21.31
C ILE A 132 -20.50 -0.98 22.38
N ASP A 133 -21.74 -1.26 21.95
CA ASP A 133 -22.78 -1.82 22.83
C ASP A 133 -22.60 -3.34 22.92
N PRO A 134 -22.11 -3.89 24.05
CA PRO A 134 -21.81 -5.32 24.18
C PRO A 134 -23.05 -6.20 24.05
N SER A 135 -24.25 -5.68 24.32
CA SER A 135 -25.50 -6.44 24.23
C SER A 135 -25.87 -6.87 22.81
N GLN A 136 -25.28 -6.25 21.79
CA GLN A 136 -25.55 -6.52 20.38
C GLN A 136 -24.66 -7.63 19.79
N PHE A 137 -23.74 -8.19 20.56
CA PHE A 137 -22.75 -9.15 20.08
C PHE A 137 -22.68 -10.39 20.95
N VAL A 138 -22.27 -11.51 20.37
CA VAL A 138 -22.08 -12.80 21.07
C VAL A 138 -20.60 -13.12 21.30
N GLY A 139 -19.70 -12.38 20.70
CA GLY A 139 -18.24 -12.51 20.83
C GLY A 139 -17.50 -11.64 19.84
N ALA A 140 -16.18 -11.60 19.97
CA ALA A 140 -15.31 -10.85 19.08
C ALA A 140 -13.95 -11.55 18.96
N MET A 141 -13.17 -11.11 17.97
CA MET A 141 -11.75 -11.41 17.82
C MET A 141 -10.97 -10.10 17.84
N TYR A 142 -9.88 -10.06 18.57
CA TYR A 142 -8.99 -8.93 18.71
C TYR A 142 -7.61 -9.25 18.14
N ASP A 143 -7.06 -8.31 17.39
CA ASP A 143 -5.67 -8.33 16.91
C ASP A 143 -4.93 -7.09 17.42
N PRO A 144 -4.02 -7.22 18.41
CA PRO A 144 -3.32 -6.09 19.00
C PRO A 144 -2.31 -5.40 18.08
N ILE A 145 -1.88 -6.08 17.00
CA ILE A 145 -0.88 -5.53 16.06
C ILE A 145 -1.49 -4.80 14.87
N GLU A 146 -2.81 -4.69 14.81
CA GLU A 146 -3.51 -3.83 13.85
C GLU A 146 -3.52 -2.36 14.29
N GLY A 147 -3.88 -1.48 13.38
CA GLY A 147 -3.95 -0.05 13.68
C GLY A 147 -4.26 0.79 12.46
N HIS A 148 -3.81 2.03 12.48
CA HIS A 148 -3.97 2.94 11.35
C HIS A 148 -2.77 3.89 11.21
N CYS A 149 -2.62 4.43 10.01
CA CYS A 149 -1.58 5.41 9.68
C CYS A 149 -2.13 6.45 8.71
N ASP A 150 -1.38 7.53 8.49
CA ASP A 150 -1.67 8.51 7.45
C ASP A 150 -1.14 8.03 6.09
N PRO A 151 -2.01 7.72 5.10
CA PRO A 151 -1.57 7.29 3.77
C PRO A 151 -0.69 8.31 3.04
N TYR A 152 -0.90 9.61 3.28
CA TYR A 152 -0.06 10.68 2.77
C TYR A 152 1.35 10.58 3.38
N GLY A 153 1.45 10.52 4.70
CA GLY A 153 2.71 10.38 5.44
C GLY A 153 3.49 9.16 5.01
N VAL A 154 2.83 7.99 4.90
CA VAL A 154 3.45 6.73 4.44
C VAL A 154 4.04 6.87 3.04
N THR A 155 3.31 7.46 2.10
CA THR A 155 3.80 7.64 0.72
C THR A 155 5.03 8.51 0.68
N HIS A 156 5.01 9.63 1.42
CA HIS A 156 6.17 10.52 1.55
C HIS A 156 7.35 9.88 2.27
N ALA A 157 7.09 9.02 3.27
CA ALA A 157 8.14 8.26 3.95
C ALA A 157 8.86 7.31 3.00
N TYR A 158 8.12 6.52 2.20
CA TYR A 158 8.70 5.68 1.16
C TYR A 158 9.53 6.48 0.15
N ALA A 159 8.99 7.58 -0.37
CA ALA A 159 9.68 8.42 -1.35
C ALA A 159 10.97 9.03 -0.79
N LYS A 160 10.94 9.54 0.46
CA LYS A 160 12.13 10.07 1.15
C LYS A 160 13.17 8.99 1.45
N ALA A 161 12.74 7.82 1.92
CA ALA A 161 13.65 6.70 2.17
C ALA A 161 14.30 6.20 0.87
N ALA A 162 13.55 6.15 -0.24
CA ALA A 162 14.08 5.81 -1.55
C ALA A 162 15.17 6.81 -2.00
N ARG A 163 14.96 8.12 -1.81
CA ARG A 163 15.98 9.15 -2.10
C ARG A 163 17.24 8.98 -1.25
N LYS A 164 17.11 8.67 0.03
CA LYS A 164 18.27 8.37 0.89
C LYS A 164 19.08 7.18 0.36
N ASN A 165 18.43 6.23 -0.29
CA ASN A 165 19.06 5.07 -0.92
C ASN A 165 19.54 5.34 -2.36
N GLY A 166 19.43 6.56 -2.89
CA GLY A 166 19.95 6.96 -4.21
C GLY A 166 18.96 6.90 -5.37
N ALA A 167 17.73 6.40 -5.18
CA ALA A 167 16.66 6.54 -6.17
C ALA A 167 16.04 7.94 -6.13
N ASP A 168 15.26 8.32 -7.14
CA ASP A 168 14.65 9.65 -7.21
C ASP A 168 13.19 9.61 -7.65
N PHE A 169 12.49 10.74 -7.51
CA PHE A 169 11.15 10.93 -8.05
C PHE A 169 10.95 12.37 -8.51
N GLU A 170 10.12 12.53 -9.53
CA GLU A 170 9.74 13.82 -10.09
C GLU A 170 8.22 13.96 -10.09
N THR A 171 7.74 15.11 -9.63
CA THR A 171 6.34 15.51 -9.71
C THR A 171 6.08 16.43 -10.91
N HIS A 172 4.82 16.56 -11.31
CA HIS A 172 4.40 17.29 -12.50
C HIS A 172 5.05 16.76 -13.80
N VAL A 173 5.35 15.45 -13.83
CA VAL A 173 5.87 14.73 -15.00
C VAL A 173 4.85 13.70 -15.45
N LYS A 174 4.12 14.03 -16.52
CA LYS A 174 3.13 13.16 -17.13
C LYS A 174 3.79 12.30 -18.18
N VAL A 175 3.68 10.98 -18.07
CA VAL A 175 4.03 10.05 -19.14
C VAL A 175 2.94 10.12 -20.22
N GLU A 176 3.33 10.36 -21.46
CA GLU A 176 2.43 10.58 -22.59
C GLU A 176 2.47 9.43 -23.61
N ALA A 177 3.62 8.75 -23.73
CA ALA A 177 3.77 7.59 -24.58
C ALA A 177 4.87 6.65 -24.08
N LEU A 178 4.71 5.37 -24.39
CA LEU A 178 5.68 4.30 -24.14
C LEU A 178 5.94 3.55 -25.44
N ARG A 179 7.20 3.34 -25.78
CA ARG A 179 7.60 2.56 -26.95
C ARG A 179 8.82 1.71 -26.63
N GLN A 180 8.71 0.42 -26.86
CA GLN A 180 9.86 -0.47 -26.75
C GLN A 180 10.71 -0.41 -28.03
N GLN A 181 12.02 -0.35 -27.87
CA GLN A 181 13.00 -0.38 -28.95
C GLN A 181 13.39 -1.81 -29.33
N ALA A 182 14.05 -1.98 -30.46
CA ALA A 182 14.50 -3.29 -30.91
C ALA A 182 15.52 -3.97 -30.00
N ASP A 183 16.26 -3.19 -29.21
CA ASP A 183 17.22 -3.64 -28.18
C ASP A 183 16.57 -3.99 -26.84
N GLY A 184 15.24 -3.86 -26.74
CA GLY A 184 14.47 -4.14 -25.53
C GLY A 184 14.29 -2.96 -24.59
N GLN A 185 15.02 -1.86 -24.77
CA GLN A 185 14.87 -0.66 -23.95
C GLN A 185 13.55 0.07 -24.24
N TRP A 186 13.11 0.85 -23.26
CA TRP A 186 11.88 1.64 -23.35
C TRP A 186 12.19 3.12 -23.57
N VAL A 187 11.50 3.72 -24.53
CA VAL A 187 11.41 5.16 -24.69
C VAL A 187 10.18 5.64 -23.92
N VAL A 188 10.40 6.34 -22.83
CA VAL A 188 9.37 6.95 -21.98
C VAL A 188 9.25 8.42 -22.36
N THR A 189 8.23 8.79 -23.13
CA THR A 189 7.98 10.18 -23.52
C THR A 189 7.12 10.85 -22.46
N THR A 190 7.55 12.04 -22.02
CA THR A 190 6.86 12.83 -21.01
C THR A 190 6.66 14.27 -21.48
N ASN A 191 5.79 15.02 -20.79
CA ASN A 191 5.61 16.47 -20.98
C ASN A 191 6.87 17.31 -20.69
N LYS A 192 7.94 16.70 -20.12
CA LYS A 192 9.20 17.38 -19.80
C LYS A 192 10.44 16.80 -20.52
N GLY A 193 10.22 15.91 -21.49
CA GLY A 193 11.30 15.28 -22.26
C GLY A 193 11.18 13.76 -22.29
N VAL A 194 12.27 13.10 -22.64
CA VAL A 194 12.32 11.66 -22.88
C VAL A 194 13.30 11.00 -21.89
N ILE A 195 12.94 9.83 -21.38
CA ILE A 195 13.80 8.96 -20.59
C ILE A 195 13.94 7.62 -21.33
N ILE A 196 15.15 7.11 -21.46
CA ILE A 196 15.42 5.74 -21.91
C ILE A 196 15.53 4.87 -20.66
N ALA A 197 14.77 3.76 -20.61
CA ALA A 197 14.73 2.87 -19.46
C ALA A 197 14.86 1.40 -19.85
N GLU A 198 15.52 0.60 -19.02
CA GLU A 198 15.55 -0.85 -19.18
C GLU A 198 14.19 -1.48 -18.83
N HIS A 199 13.56 -0.96 -17.76
CA HIS A 199 12.29 -1.44 -17.26
C HIS A 199 11.32 -0.29 -16.96
N VAL A 200 10.02 -0.56 -17.20
CA VAL A 200 8.94 0.36 -16.86
C VAL A 200 7.93 -0.38 -15.98
N VAL A 201 7.62 0.20 -14.83
CA VAL A 201 6.62 -0.30 -13.88
C VAL A 201 5.39 0.59 -13.94
N ASN A 202 4.24 0.00 -14.24
CA ASN A 202 2.96 0.70 -14.22
C ASN A 202 2.34 0.61 -12.82
N ALA A 203 2.42 1.69 -12.06
CA ALA A 203 1.80 1.87 -10.74
C ALA A 203 0.78 3.04 -10.76
N ALA A 204 0.17 3.31 -11.92
CA ALA A 204 -0.67 4.48 -12.17
C ALA A 204 -2.10 4.41 -11.59
N GLY A 205 -2.40 3.45 -10.69
CA GLY A 205 -3.68 3.35 -10.00
C GLY A 205 -4.86 3.29 -10.96
N LEU A 206 -5.83 4.20 -10.82
CA LEU A 206 -7.02 4.27 -11.70
C LEU A 206 -6.68 4.48 -13.17
N TRP A 207 -5.52 5.05 -13.48
CA TRP A 207 -5.03 5.32 -14.85
C TRP A 207 -4.09 4.22 -15.38
N ALA A 208 -3.93 3.11 -14.64
CA ALA A 208 -3.07 2.01 -15.08
C ALA A 208 -3.51 1.41 -16.42
N ARG A 209 -4.83 1.42 -16.69
CA ARG A 209 -5.41 0.96 -17.95
C ARG A 209 -4.95 1.83 -19.14
N GLU A 210 -4.97 3.15 -18.98
CA GLU A 210 -4.51 4.09 -20.01
C GLU A 210 -3.02 3.92 -20.28
N VAL A 211 -2.21 3.74 -19.23
CA VAL A 211 -0.77 3.46 -19.38
C VAL A 211 -0.56 2.10 -20.06
N GLY A 212 -1.33 1.06 -19.71
CA GLY A 212 -1.28 -0.24 -20.38
C GLY A 212 -1.59 -0.15 -21.88
N ARG A 213 -2.59 0.66 -22.25
CA ARG A 213 -2.97 0.88 -23.65
C ARG A 213 -1.87 1.51 -24.51
N MET A 214 -0.95 2.29 -23.90
CA MET A 214 0.21 2.84 -24.63
C MET A 214 1.11 1.75 -25.23
N VAL A 215 1.02 0.52 -24.70
CA VAL A 215 1.80 -0.65 -25.15
C VAL A 215 0.92 -1.80 -25.62
N GLY A 216 -0.37 -1.54 -25.92
CA GLY A 216 -1.30 -2.52 -26.47
C GLY A 216 -1.90 -3.48 -25.43
N LEU A 217 -1.75 -3.20 -24.11
CA LEU A 217 -2.33 -4.02 -23.04
C LEU A 217 -3.67 -3.44 -22.57
N GLU A 218 -4.69 -4.29 -22.51
CA GLU A 218 -5.98 -3.94 -21.92
C GLU A 218 -6.03 -4.49 -20.50
N LEU A 219 -5.76 -3.64 -19.53
CA LEU A 219 -5.77 -4.02 -18.12
C LEU A 219 -7.19 -3.95 -17.53
N PRO A 220 -7.62 -4.92 -16.71
CA PRO A 220 -8.97 -4.97 -16.14
C PRO A 220 -9.11 -4.05 -14.91
N VAL A 221 -8.74 -2.77 -15.06
CA VAL A 221 -8.86 -1.75 -14.03
C VAL A 221 -10.06 -0.87 -14.35
N LEU A 222 -11.01 -0.82 -13.41
CA LEU A 222 -12.21 0.02 -13.48
C LEU A 222 -12.26 0.93 -12.25
N ALA A 223 -12.54 2.21 -12.48
CA ALA A 223 -12.81 3.15 -11.39
C ALA A 223 -14.20 2.86 -10.79
N MET A 224 -14.28 2.81 -9.46
CA MET A 224 -15.52 2.70 -8.72
C MET A 224 -15.63 3.86 -7.73
N GLU A 225 -16.83 4.39 -7.58
CA GLU A 225 -17.12 5.40 -6.57
C GLU A 225 -17.37 4.73 -5.22
N HIS A 226 -16.83 5.33 -4.16
CA HIS A 226 -17.09 4.94 -2.78
C HIS A 226 -17.75 6.10 -2.03
N MET A 227 -18.70 5.76 -1.16
CA MET A 227 -19.33 6.74 -0.26
C MET A 227 -18.52 6.86 1.03
N TYR A 228 -18.46 8.07 1.54
CA TYR A 228 -17.93 8.40 2.86
C TYR A 228 -19.07 8.96 3.74
N LEU A 229 -19.02 8.60 5.01
CA LEU A 229 -19.89 9.17 6.05
C LEU A 229 -19.05 9.93 7.06
#